data_54bd8ee1bad9c15260fc77887e36b783
#
_entry.id   54bd8ee1bad9c15260fc77887e36b783
#
_cell.length_a   1.000
_cell.length_b   1.000
_cell.length_c   1.000
_cell.angle_alpha   90.00
_cell.angle_beta   90.00
_cell.angle_gamma   90.00
#
_symmetry.space_group_name_H-M   'P 1'
#
loop_
_entity.id
_entity.type
_entity.pdbx_description
1 polymer ?
#
loop_
_entity_poly.entity_id
_entity_poly.type
_entity_poly.pdbx_seq_one_letter_code
_entity_poly.pdbx_strand_id
1 'polypeptide(L)'
;MDYVSGYESWLAREKRAAANTLSSYVRDVRQFSLWVEEDDLTLTQVSQEDVKRYAHHLEKKGKSNATVVRSVASLKSFYTYMTAAHFVRVNPTKGYTPSRMERKLPAILTSHEVDLFLEQPNIGDAKGCRDKAMLELLYATGIRVSELIALDVQDVNLSACFLRCRGKSRERVVPLYKAAVRALTAYVNDVRLQLLEDPEETALFVNMNGERMSRQGFWKIVKGYQEKAGIHKEITPHTLRHSFAAHLLENGADLKSIQEMLGHADISATQIYTQVVNQKLRDVYAKAHPRA
;
A
#
# COMPACT_ATOMS: atom_id res chain seq x y z
N MET A 1 34.66 -2.56 -11.20
CA MET A 1 33.51 -2.82 -12.11
C MET A 1 32.23 -2.51 -11.33
N ASP A 2 31.32 -1.72 -11.90
CA ASP A 2 30.08 -1.37 -11.20
C ASP A 2 29.01 -2.45 -11.41
N TYR A 3 29.01 -3.45 -10.53
CA TYR A 3 28.03 -4.55 -10.55
C TYR A 3 26.60 -4.09 -10.30
N VAL A 4 26.41 -2.98 -9.58
CA VAL A 4 25.09 -2.48 -9.21
C VAL A 4 24.41 -1.85 -10.42
N SER A 5 25.11 -1.05 -11.21
CA SER A 5 24.58 -0.48 -12.46
C SER A 5 24.29 -1.56 -13.51
N GLY A 6 25.13 -2.61 -13.59
CA GLY A 6 24.85 -3.79 -14.43
C GLY A 6 23.57 -4.52 -14.00
N TYR A 7 23.37 -4.68 -12.70
CA TYR A 7 22.17 -5.29 -12.14
C TYR A 7 20.91 -4.43 -12.40
N GLU A 8 21.01 -3.12 -12.27
CA GLU A 8 19.91 -2.19 -12.57
C GLU A 8 19.45 -2.34 -14.03
N SER A 9 20.40 -2.38 -14.95
CA SER A 9 20.14 -2.60 -16.38
C SER A 9 19.51 -3.96 -16.66
N TRP A 10 19.98 -5.02 -16.00
CA TRP A 10 19.43 -6.37 -16.11
C TRP A 10 18.00 -6.47 -15.58
N LEU A 11 17.71 -5.87 -14.41
CA LEU A 11 16.35 -5.79 -13.85
C LEU A 11 15.38 -5.06 -14.78
N ALA A 12 15.83 -3.95 -15.38
CA ALA A 12 15.00 -3.16 -16.27
C ALA A 12 14.71 -3.90 -17.59
N ARG A 13 15.72 -4.46 -18.21
CA ARG A 13 15.63 -5.02 -19.58
C ARG A 13 15.17 -6.47 -19.60
N GLU A 14 15.78 -7.35 -18.83
CA GLU A 14 15.49 -8.78 -18.87
C GLU A 14 14.33 -9.17 -17.94
N LYS A 15 14.27 -8.61 -16.72
CA LYS A 15 13.21 -8.92 -15.77
C LYS A 15 11.98 -8.02 -15.91
N ARG A 16 12.09 -6.95 -16.70
CA ARG A 16 11.00 -5.95 -16.88
C ARG A 16 10.36 -5.56 -15.55
N ALA A 17 11.21 -5.36 -14.54
CA ALA A 17 10.76 -5.05 -13.19
C ALA A 17 9.97 -3.74 -13.15
N ALA A 18 8.90 -3.71 -12.37
CA ALA A 18 8.16 -2.46 -12.15
C ALA A 18 9.07 -1.41 -11.49
N ALA A 19 8.88 -0.13 -11.82
CA ALA A 19 9.72 0.98 -11.37
C ALA A 19 9.97 0.99 -9.84
N ASN A 20 8.93 0.71 -9.04
CA ASN A 20 9.06 0.63 -7.58
C ASN A 20 9.91 -0.57 -7.13
N THR A 21 9.82 -1.71 -7.83
CA THR A 21 10.65 -2.89 -7.54
C THR A 21 12.10 -2.59 -7.91
N LEU A 22 12.33 -2.03 -9.10
CA LEU A 22 13.65 -1.61 -9.57
C LEU A 22 14.33 -0.69 -8.55
N SER A 23 13.68 0.44 -8.23
CA SER A 23 14.18 1.44 -7.27
C SER A 23 14.45 0.84 -5.88
N SER A 24 13.56 -0.02 -5.38
CA SER A 24 13.71 -0.63 -4.06
C SER A 24 14.87 -1.63 -4.03
N TYR A 25 14.98 -2.48 -5.05
CA TYR A 25 16.01 -3.53 -5.14
C TYR A 25 17.39 -2.94 -5.34
N VAL A 26 17.53 -1.96 -6.24
CA VAL A 26 18.81 -1.26 -6.47
C VAL A 26 19.26 -0.54 -5.19
N ARG A 27 18.35 0.14 -4.49
CA ARG A 27 18.68 0.80 -3.21
C ARG A 27 19.15 -0.20 -2.15
N ASP A 28 18.47 -1.36 -2.02
CA ASP A 28 18.84 -2.38 -1.05
C ASP A 28 20.23 -2.98 -1.36
N VAL A 29 20.52 -3.22 -2.66
CA VAL A 29 21.82 -3.74 -3.09
C VAL A 29 22.92 -2.70 -2.92
N ARG A 30 22.69 -1.41 -3.19
CA ARG A 30 23.65 -0.33 -2.90
C ARG A 30 23.97 -0.24 -1.41
N GLN A 31 22.94 -0.35 -0.55
CA GLN A 31 23.15 -0.35 0.90
C GLN A 31 23.97 -1.57 1.35
N PHE A 32 23.74 -2.72 0.74
CA PHE A 32 24.54 -3.91 1.00
C PHE A 32 25.98 -3.78 0.51
N SER A 33 26.21 -3.19 -0.68
CA SER A 33 27.55 -2.95 -1.22
C SER A 33 28.39 -2.11 -0.27
N LEU A 34 27.82 -1.02 0.25
CA LEU A 34 28.50 -0.17 1.24
C LEU A 34 28.87 -0.94 2.51
N TRP A 35 27.97 -1.80 3.01
CA TRP A 35 28.24 -2.61 4.19
C TRP A 35 29.34 -3.65 3.95
N VAL A 36 29.39 -4.25 2.74
CA VAL A 36 30.46 -5.18 2.34
C VAL A 36 31.82 -4.49 2.26
N GLU A 37 31.84 -3.24 1.75
CA GLU A 37 33.05 -2.40 1.69
C GLU A 37 33.56 -2.00 3.09
N GLU A 38 32.67 -1.73 4.05
CA GLU A 38 33.01 -1.46 5.45
C GLU A 38 33.70 -2.65 6.15
N ASP A 39 33.44 -3.89 5.67
CA ASP A 39 34.04 -5.13 6.19
C ASP A 39 35.27 -5.60 5.38
N ASP A 40 35.87 -4.74 4.54
CA ASP A 40 37.00 -5.04 3.65
C ASP A 40 36.75 -6.23 2.72
N LEU A 41 35.48 -6.51 2.38
CA LEU A 41 35.08 -7.56 1.45
C LEU A 41 34.72 -6.98 0.09
N THR A 42 34.67 -7.86 -0.91
CA THR A 42 34.13 -7.52 -2.23
C THR A 42 32.82 -8.29 -2.48
N LEU A 43 31.94 -7.73 -3.31
CA LEU A 43 30.67 -8.38 -3.67
C LEU A 43 30.83 -9.79 -4.27
N THR A 44 31.99 -10.09 -4.84
CA THR A 44 32.31 -11.42 -5.41
C THR A 44 32.80 -12.43 -4.39
N GLN A 45 33.22 -11.99 -3.19
CA GLN A 45 33.76 -12.84 -2.12
C GLN A 45 32.72 -13.14 -1.04
N VAL A 46 31.56 -12.51 -1.08
CA VAL A 46 30.49 -12.68 -0.10
C VAL A 46 30.08 -14.15 0.02
N SER A 47 30.08 -14.65 1.24
CA SER A 47 29.59 -15.97 1.63
C SER A 47 28.13 -15.94 2.11
N GLN A 48 27.54 -17.12 2.33
CA GLN A 48 26.21 -17.22 2.93
C GLN A 48 26.18 -16.66 4.37
N GLU A 49 27.29 -16.80 5.10
CA GLU A 49 27.40 -16.29 6.47
C GLU A 49 27.39 -14.77 6.49
N ASP A 50 28.00 -14.13 5.51
CA ASP A 50 27.98 -12.67 5.37
C ASP A 50 26.56 -12.16 5.07
N VAL A 51 25.79 -12.89 4.27
CA VAL A 51 24.37 -12.54 4.04
C VAL A 51 23.56 -12.64 5.34
N LYS A 52 23.83 -13.64 6.20
CA LYS A 52 23.17 -13.73 7.52
C LYS A 52 23.61 -12.60 8.45
N ARG A 53 24.91 -12.30 8.48
CA ARG A 53 25.47 -11.19 9.27
C ARG A 53 24.83 -9.86 8.86
N TYR A 54 24.67 -9.63 7.56
CA TYR A 54 23.99 -8.43 7.06
C TYR A 54 22.52 -8.37 7.47
N ALA A 55 21.78 -9.47 7.37
CA ALA A 55 20.40 -9.52 7.83
C ALA A 55 20.29 -9.16 9.33
N HIS A 56 21.16 -9.73 10.16
CA HIS A 56 21.24 -9.42 11.59
C HIS A 56 21.67 -7.96 11.86
N HIS A 57 22.59 -7.42 11.06
CA HIS A 57 22.97 -6.01 11.13
C HIS A 57 21.76 -5.08 10.88
N LEU A 58 20.91 -5.39 9.89
CA LEU A 58 19.68 -4.63 9.64
C LEU A 58 18.71 -4.70 10.84
N GLU A 59 18.58 -5.88 11.48
CA GLU A 59 17.78 -6.06 12.69
C GLU A 59 18.30 -5.21 13.84
N LYS A 60 19.61 -5.24 14.10
CA LYS A 60 20.28 -4.40 15.12
C LYS A 60 20.11 -2.90 14.86
N LYS A 61 20.07 -2.48 13.58
CA LYS A 61 19.75 -1.09 13.20
C LYS A 61 18.26 -0.75 13.35
N GLY A 62 17.43 -1.61 13.92
CA GLY A 62 16.00 -1.37 14.14
C GLY A 62 15.15 -1.41 12.88
N LYS A 63 15.63 -2.03 11.78
CA LYS A 63 14.82 -2.20 10.58
C LYS A 63 13.69 -3.21 10.82
N SER A 64 12.50 -2.91 10.28
CA SER A 64 11.39 -3.85 10.40
C SER A 64 11.70 -5.19 9.71
N ASN A 65 11.12 -6.28 10.23
CA ASN A 65 11.27 -7.61 9.62
C ASN A 65 10.90 -7.62 8.13
N ALA A 66 9.85 -6.90 7.73
CA ALA A 66 9.47 -6.75 6.33
C ALA A 66 10.59 -6.12 5.49
N THR A 67 11.33 -5.16 6.04
CA THR A 67 12.50 -4.55 5.39
C THR A 67 13.63 -5.55 5.26
N VAL A 68 13.93 -6.33 6.29
CA VAL A 68 14.97 -7.37 6.27
C VAL A 68 14.63 -8.44 5.22
N VAL A 69 13.40 -8.96 5.23
CA VAL A 69 12.93 -9.96 4.25
C VAL A 69 13.02 -9.42 2.82
N ARG A 70 12.60 -8.18 2.60
CA ARG A 70 12.70 -7.54 1.28
C ARG A 70 14.16 -7.37 0.86
N SER A 71 15.02 -6.91 1.75
CA SER A 71 16.45 -6.73 1.46
C SER A 71 17.11 -8.05 1.07
N VAL A 72 16.84 -9.13 1.79
CA VAL A 72 17.34 -10.46 1.41
C VAL A 72 16.78 -10.93 0.06
N ALA A 73 15.51 -10.61 -0.25
CA ALA A 73 14.94 -10.90 -1.57
C ALA A 73 15.65 -10.10 -2.69
N SER A 74 16.01 -8.84 -2.41
CA SER A 74 16.82 -8.02 -3.34
C SER A 74 18.20 -8.63 -3.57
N LEU A 75 18.87 -9.12 -2.51
CA LEU A 75 20.15 -9.81 -2.61
C LEU A 75 20.03 -11.13 -3.38
N LYS A 76 18.98 -11.91 -3.18
CA LYS A 76 18.70 -13.11 -3.96
C LYS A 76 18.63 -12.81 -5.46
N SER A 77 17.93 -11.76 -5.82
CA SER A 77 17.82 -11.29 -7.21
C SER A 77 19.18 -10.83 -7.75
N PHE A 78 19.92 -10.04 -6.96
CA PHE A 78 21.25 -9.56 -7.32
C PHE A 78 22.25 -10.70 -7.57
N TYR A 79 22.36 -11.65 -6.66
CA TYR A 79 23.25 -12.79 -6.83
C TYR A 79 22.79 -13.80 -7.90
N THR A 80 21.50 -13.80 -8.25
CA THR A 80 21.03 -14.51 -9.46
C THR A 80 21.61 -13.85 -10.71
N TYR A 81 21.61 -12.51 -10.79
CA TYR A 81 22.27 -11.78 -11.87
C TYR A 81 23.79 -12.04 -11.87
N MET A 82 24.47 -11.92 -10.73
CA MET A 82 25.92 -12.15 -10.61
C MET A 82 26.34 -13.54 -11.05
N THR A 83 25.52 -14.55 -10.75
CA THR A 83 25.75 -15.94 -11.18
C THR A 83 25.50 -16.11 -12.68
N ALA A 84 24.43 -15.53 -13.22
CA ALA A 84 24.11 -15.59 -14.64
C ALA A 84 25.16 -14.87 -15.51
N ALA A 85 25.75 -13.79 -14.98
CA ALA A 85 26.83 -13.06 -15.64
C ALA A 85 28.24 -13.64 -15.36
N HIS A 86 28.33 -14.80 -14.70
CA HIS A 86 29.57 -15.49 -14.34
C HIS A 86 30.54 -14.69 -13.46
N PHE A 87 30.07 -13.65 -12.75
CA PHE A 87 30.89 -12.90 -11.79
C PHE A 87 31.14 -13.70 -10.50
N VAL A 88 30.19 -14.58 -10.13
CA VAL A 88 30.34 -15.52 -9.01
C VAL A 88 29.96 -16.95 -9.45
N ARG A 89 30.62 -17.94 -8.86
CA ARG A 89 30.34 -19.35 -9.18
C ARG A 89 29.10 -19.88 -8.47
N VAL A 90 28.85 -19.42 -7.26
CA VAL A 90 27.78 -19.91 -6.38
C VAL A 90 27.01 -18.69 -5.85
N ASN A 91 25.70 -18.78 -5.86
CA ASN A 91 24.85 -17.76 -5.26
C ASN A 91 24.88 -17.89 -3.72
N PRO A 92 25.45 -16.92 -2.97
CA PRO A 92 25.58 -17.01 -1.51
C PRO A 92 24.24 -16.93 -0.76
N THR A 93 23.18 -16.53 -1.44
CA THR A 93 21.84 -16.44 -0.83
C THR A 93 21.05 -17.75 -0.95
N LYS A 94 21.60 -18.77 -1.63
CA LYS A 94 20.91 -20.05 -1.87
C LYS A 94 20.63 -20.76 -0.54
N GLY A 95 19.38 -21.15 -0.33
CA GLY A 95 18.95 -21.85 0.90
C GLY A 95 18.73 -20.95 2.11
N TYR A 96 19.15 -19.67 2.08
CA TYR A 96 18.88 -18.76 3.20
C TYR A 96 17.51 -18.11 3.06
N THR A 97 16.75 -18.13 4.14
CA THR A 97 15.49 -17.40 4.28
C THR A 97 15.47 -16.78 5.67
N PRO A 98 15.32 -15.43 5.78
CA PRO A 98 15.19 -14.79 7.08
C PRO A 98 13.98 -15.35 7.84
N SER A 99 14.06 -15.35 9.16
CA SER A 99 12.94 -15.74 10.00
C SER A 99 11.72 -14.89 9.66
N ARG A 100 10.62 -15.53 9.30
CA ARG A 100 9.34 -14.85 9.14
C ARG A 100 8.72 -14.70 10.52
N MET A 101 8.60 -13.46 11.00
CA MET A 101 7.64 -13.20 12.08
C MET A 101 6.24 -13.60 11.60
N GLU A 102 5.44 -14.14 12.50
CA GLU A 102 4.01 -14.35 12.25
C GLU A 102 3.39 -13.05 11.72
N ARG A 103 2.68 -13.16 10.62
CA ARG A 103 1.94 -12.01 10.08
C ARG A 103 0.85 -11.65 11.08
N LYS A 104 1.02 -10.53 11.77
CA LYS A 104 -0.10 -9.95 12.53
C LYS A 104 -1.27 -9.74 11.56
N LEU A 105 -2.46 -10.15 12.00
CA LEU A 105 -3.68 -9.82 11.25
C LEU A 105 -3.75 -8.30 11.04
N PRO A 106 -4.20 -7.85 9.87
CA PRO A 106 -4.31 -6.41 9.62
C PRO A 106 -5.23 -5.75 10.63
N ALA A 107 -4.85 -4.57 11.09
CA ALA A 107 -5.73 -3.76 11.92
C ALA A 107 -6.98 -3.39 11.10
N ILE A 108 -8.15 -3.61 11.67
CA ILE A 108 -9.45 -3.26 11.10
C ILE A 108 -10.11 -2.27 12.05
N LEU A 109 -10.63 -1.20 11.49
CA LEU A 109 -11.48 -0.26 12.21
C LEU A 109 -12.89 -0.84 12.32
N THR A 110 -13.55 -0.62 13.44
CA THR A 110 -14.98 -0.87 13.54
C THR A 110 -15.76 0.13 12.70
N SER A 111 -17.03 -0.16 12.38
CA SER A 111 -17.89 0.80 11.66
C SER A 111 -17.97 2.14 12.40
N HIS A 112 -18.09 2.12 13.72
CA HIS A 112 -18.08 3.33 14.55
C HIS A 112 -16.76 4.11 14.47
N GLU A 113 -15.59 3.43 14.49
CA GLU A 113 -14.29 4.11 14.31
C GLU A 113 -14.15 4.71 12.91
N VAL A 114 -14.71 4.07 11.89
CA VAL A 114 -14.75 4.61 10.52
C VAL A 114 -15.62 5.86 10.48
N ASP A 115 -16.81 5.83 11.05
CA ASP A 115 -17.71 6.98 11.08
C ASP A 115 -17.05 8.16 11.81
N LEU A 116 -16.49 7.92 13.01
CA LEU A 116 -15.74 8.93 13.74
C LEU A 116 -14.60 9.52 12.92
N PHE A 117 -13.86 8.70 12.18
CA PHE A 117 -12.76 9.15 11.35
C PHE A 117 -13.22 9.99 10.16
N LEU A 118 -14.27 9.54 9.47
CA LEU A 118 -14.83 10.22 8.30
C LEU A 118 -15.52 11.54 8.65
N GLU A 119 -15.98 11.74 9.89
CA GLU A 119 -16.62 12.97 10.35
C GLU A 119 -15.65 14.08 10.74
N GLN A 120 -14.35 13.80 10.86
CA GLN A 120 -13.37 14.79 11.31
C GLN A 120 -13.13 15.98 10.36
N PRO A 121 -13.18 15.82 9.01
CA PRO A 121 -12.98 16.96 8.12
C PRO A 121 -14.06 18.02 8.29
N ASN A 122 -13.65 19.28 8.47
CA ASN A 122 -14.57 20.42 8.49
C ASN A 122 -14.98 20.78 7.05
N ILE A 123 -16.18 20.46 6.65
CA ILE A 123 -16.67 20.73 5.29
C ILE A 123 -16.94 22.22 5.01
N GLY A 124 -16.85 23.07 6.02
CA GLY A 124 -17.01 24.52 5.88
C GLY A 124 -15.78 25.22 5.28
N ASP A 125 -14.65 24.53 5.13
CA ASP A 125 -13.47 25.07 4.48
C ASP A 125 -13.03 24.18 3.29
N ALA A 126 -12.30 24.79 2.34
CA ALA A 126 -11.89 24.14 1.10
C ALA A 126 -11.03 22.89 1.36
N LYS A 127 -10.14 22.95 2.34
CA LYS A 127 -9.27 21.84 2.72
C LYS A 127 -10.09 20.67 3.28
N GLY A 128 -10.98 20.93 4.22
CA GLY A 128 -11.79 19.89 4.84
C GLY A 128 -12.81 19.28 3.86
N CYS A 129 -13.40 20.08 2.97
CA CYS A 129 -14.28 19.58 1.91
C CYS A 129 -13.53 18.60 0.98
N ARG A 130 -12.34 18.96 0.52
CA ARG A 130 -11.46 18.07 -0.27
C ARG A 130 -11.12 16.80 0.51
N ASP A 131 -10.68 16.94 1.75
CA ASP A 131 -10.22 15.82 2.59
C ASP A 131 -11.39 14.85 2.86
N LYS A 132 -12.59 15.37 3.12
CA LYS A 132 -13.82 14.58 3.25
C LYS A 132 -14.07 13.75 1.99
N ALA A 133 -14.04 14.38 0.82
CA ALA A 133 -14.24 13.68 -0.46
C ALA A 133 -13.19 12.57 -0.69
N MET A 134 -11.91 12.83 -0.36
CA MET A 134 -10.84 11.83 -0.47
C MET A 134 -11.06 10.63 0.45
N LEU A 135 -11.38 10.88 1.72
CA LEU A 135 -11.59 9.83 2.72
C LEU A 135 -12.83 9.00 2.43
N GLU A 136 -13.94 9.65 2.07
CA GLU A 136 -15.17 8.98 1.65
C GLU A 136 -14.95 8.10 0.42
N LEU A 137 -14.27 8.61 -0.62
CA LEU A 137 -13.98 7.83 -1.81
C LEU A 137 -13.09 6.62 -1.52
N LEU A 138 -12.05 6.81 -0.69
CA LEU A 138 -11.17 5.71 -0.32
C LEU A 138 -11.91 4.60 0.42
N TYR A 139 -12.78 4.96 1.36
CA TYR A 139 -13.57 3.98 2.10
C TYR A 139 -14.69 3.37 1.24
N ALA A 140 -15.35 4.15 0.39
CA ALA A 140 -16.39 3.65 -0.51
C ALA A 140 -15.91 2.58 -1.48
N THR A 141 -14.66 2.66 -1.90
CA THR A 141 -14.14 1.85 -3.01
C THR A 141 -13.03 0.89 -2.61
N GLY A 142 -12.40 1.10 -1.46
CA GLY A 142 -11.23 0.35 -1.04
C GLY A 142 -10.06 0.42 -2.02
N ILE A 143 -9.98 1.41 -2.92
CA ILE A 143 -8.87 1.55 -3.89
C ILE A 143 -7.54 1.80 -3.19
N ARG A 144 -6.43 1.54 -3.91
CA ARG A 144 -5.09 1.85 -3.38
C ARG A 144 -4.86 3.36 -3.39
N VAL A 145 -4.09 3.88 -2.43
CA VAL A 145 -3.73 5.31 -2.42
C VAL A 145 -3.07 5.75 -3.73
N SER A 146 -2.28 4.88 -4.34
CA SER A 146 -1.68 5.17 -5.65
C SER A 146 -2.71 5.32 -6.76
N GLU A 147 -3.83 4.60 -6.67
CA GLU A 147 -4.96 4.75 -7.58
C GLU A 147 -5.72 6.05 -7.24
N LEU A 148 -6.01 6.29 -5.96
CA LEU A 148 -6.70 7.51 -5.50
C LEU A 148 -6.03 8.80 -5.98
N ILE A 149 -4.72 8.93 -5.80
CA ILE A 149 -3.99 10.15 -6.21
C ILE A 149 -3.78 10.25 -7.73
N ALA A 150 -3.89 9.14 -8.45
CA ALA A 150 -3.77 9.11 -9.92
C ALA A 150 -5.11 9.35 -10.63
N LEU A 151 -6.23 9.49 -9.91
CA LEU A 151 -7.54 9.75 -10.51
C LEU A 151 -7.58 11.13 -11.17
N ASP A 152 -8.22 11.17 -12.31
CA ASP A 152 -8.65 12.38 -12.99
C ASP A 152 -10.15 12.62 -12.76
N VAL A 153 -10.64 13.84 -12.97
CA VAL A 153 -12.06 14.18 -12.83
C VAL A 153 -12.95 13.26 -13.68
N GLN A 154 -12.52 12.94 -14.89
CA GLN A 154 -13.24 12.07 -15.83
C GLN A 154 -13.36 10.60 -15.37
N ASP A 155 -12.60 10.18 -14.35
CA ASP A 155 -12.67 8.81 -13.81
C ASP A 155 -13.87 8.62 -12.87
N VAL A 156 -14.50 9.71 -12.43
CA VAL A 156 -15.68 9.68 -11.56
C VAL A 156 -16.93 10.05 -12.36
N ASN A 157 -17.93 9.18 -12.31
CA ASN A 157 -19.27 9.50 -12.81
C ASN A 157 -20.21 9.70 -11.63
N LEU A 158 -20.43 10.97 -11.27
CA LEU A 158 -21.28 11.34 -10.13
C LEU A 158 -22.76 11.07 -10.40
N SER A 159 -23.22 11.19 -11.65
CA SER A 159 -24.62 10.94 -12.02
C SER A 159 -24.97 9.47 -11.96
N ALA A 160 -24.07 8.60 -12.44
CA ALA A 160 -24.24 7.16 -12.43
C ALA A 160 -23.63 6.48 -11.18
N CYS A 161 -23.11 7.27 -10.22
CA CYS A 161 -22.59 6.82 -8.92
C CYS A 161 -21.53 5.73 -9.02
N PHE A 162 -20.52 5.89 -9.88
CA PHE A 162 -19.41 4.97 -9.97
C PHE A 162 -18.06 5.64 -10.18
N LEU A 163 -17.00 4.91 -9.82
CA LEU A 163 -15.60 5.23 -10.08
C LEU A 163 -15.02 4.24 -11.09
N ARG A 164 -14.31 4.74 -12.10
CA ARG A 164 -13.49 3.95 -13.02
C ARG A 164 -12.05 3.93 -12.52
N CYS A 165 -11.58 2.77 -12.11
CA CYS A 165 -10.20 2.59 -11.66
C CYS A 165 -9.35 2.03 -12.81
N ARG A 166 -8.37 2.80 -13.27
CA ARG A 166 -7.40 2.36 -14.27
C ARG A 166 -6.31 1.53 -13.58
N GLY A 167 -6.33 0.22 -13.77
CA GLY A 167 -5.30 -0.70 -13.27
C GLY A 167 -4.19 -0.91 -14.28
N LYS A 168 -3.02 -1.42 -13.85
CA LYS A 168 -1.92 -1.76 -14.76
C LYS A 168 -2.28 -2.82 -15.81
N SER A 169 -3.20 -3.72 -15.49
CA SER A 169 -3.59 -4.84 -16.35
C SER A 169 -5.07 -4.87 -16.68
N ARG A 170 -5.91 -4.15 -15.95
CA ARG A 170 -7.36 -4.20 -16.12
C ARG A 170 -8.02 -2.96 -15.53
N GLU A 171 -8.96 -2.37 -16.28
CA GLU A 171 -9.90 -1.39 -15.73
C GLU A 171 -10.96 -2.12 -14.91
N ARG A 172 -11.45 -1.45 -13.86
CA ARG A 172 -12.59 -1.88 -13.09
C ARG A 172 -13.49 -0.71 -12.72
N VAL A 173 -14.77 -0.99 -12.60
CA VAL A 173 -15.78 -0.03 -12.14
C VAL A 173 -16.18 -0.40 -10.73
N VAL A 174 -16.18 0.59 -9.83
CA VAL A 174 -16.56 0.41 -8.43
C VAL A 174 -17.72 1.36 -8.10
N PRO A 175 -18.84 0.86 -7.56
CA PRO A 175 -19.97 1.69 -7.20
C PRO A 175 -19.63 2.61 -6.01
N LEU A 176 -20.31 3.75 -5.95
CA LEU A 176 -20.19 4.74 -4.88
C LEU A 176 -21.49 4.82 -4.09
N TYR A 177 -21.39 4.83 -2.76
CA TYR A 177 -22.55 5.08 -1.92
C TYR A 177 -22.89 6.59 -1.83
N LYS A 178 -24.12 6.91 -1.42
CA LYS A 178 -24.68 8.27 -1.47
C LYS A 178 -23.83 9.33 -0.76
N ALA A 179 -23.22 9.00 0.41
CA ALA A 179 -22.42 9.98 1.14
C ALA A 179 -21.13 10.33 0.40
N ALA A 180 -20.47 9.33 -0.20
CA ALA A 180 -19.28 9.55 -1.04
C ALA A 180 -19.62 10.42 -2.27
N VAL A 181 -20.75 10.13 -2.93
CA VAL A 181 -21.22 10.95 -4.07
C VAL A 181 -21.46 12.40 -3.64
N ARG A 182 -22.16 12.64 -2.52
CA ARG A 182 -22.39 14.00 -2.00
C ARG A 182 -21.09 14.74 -1.71
N ALA A 183 -20.14 14.08 -1.01
CA ALA A 183 -18.86 14.69 -0.68
C ALA A 183 -18.05 15.02 -1.93
N LEU A 184 -18.03 14.13 -2.92
CA LEU A 184 -17.37 14.36 -4.20
C LEU A 184 -18.03 15.48 -5.00
N THR A 185 -19.36 15.53 -5.03
CA THR A 185 -20.11 16.59 -5.75
C THR A 185 -19.78 17.96 -5.17
N ALA A 186 -19.84 18.11 -3.84
CA ALA A 186 -19.47 19.36 -3.18
C ALA A 186 -18.02 19.76 -3.47
N TYR A 187 -17.09 18.81 -3.41
CA TYR A 187 -15.71 19.09 -3.70
C TYR A 187 -15.48 19.48 -5.18
N VAL A 188 -15.97 18.68 -6.12
CA VAL A 188 -15.69 18.87 -7.56
C VAL A 188 -16.34 20.14 -8.09
N ASN A 189 -17.59 20.42 -7.71
CA ASN A 189 -18.35 21.53 -8.26
C ASN A 189 -18.03 22.86 -7.56
N ASP A 190 -17.85 22.86 -6.23
CA ASP A 190 -17.82 24.09 -5.45
C ASP A 190 -16.39 24.49 -5.01
N VAL A 191 -15.53 23.51 -4.77
CA VAL A 191 -14.23 23.74 -4.11
C VAL A 191 -13.04 23.56 -5.04
N ARG A 192 -13.05 22.48 -5.82
CA ARG A 192 -11.89 22.12 -6.66
C ARG A 192 -11.46 23.27 -7.57
N LEU A 193 -12.43 23.92 -8.24
CA LEU A 193 -12.15 25.02 -9.16
C LEU A 193 -11.51 26.23 -8.46
N GLN A 194 -11.80 26.45 -7.19
CA GLN A 194 -11.20 27.53 -6.40
C GLN A 194 -9.76 27.22 -5.98
N LEU A 195 -9.37 25.94 -5.97
CA LEU A 195 -8.01 25.51 -5.60
C LEU A 195 -7.06 25.43 -6.79
N LEU A 196 -7.57 25.40 -8.02
CA LEU A 196 -6.75 25.29 -9.22
C LEU A 196 -5.99 26.57 -9.52
N GLU A 197 -4.67 26.47 -9.73
CA GLU A 197 -3.88 27.52 -10.36
C GLU A 197 -3.86 27.33 -11.89
N ASP A 198 -3.80 26.08 -12.36
CA ASP A 198 -3.87 25.72 -13.78
C ASP A 198 -5.25 25.13 -14.11
N PRO A 199 -6.07 25.81 -14.93
CA PRO A 199 -7.38 25.32 -15.35
C PRO A 199 -7.33 23.97 -16.09
N GLU A 200 -6.20 23.63 -16.72
CA GLU A 200 -6.01 22.39 -17.47
C GLU A 200 -5.62 21.19 -16.57
N GLU A 201 -5.41 21.41 -15.26
CA GLU A 201 -5.11 20.30 -14.35
C GLU A 201 -6.27 19.31 -14.30
N THR A 202 -6.00 18.08 -14.70
CA THR A 202 -7.01 17.01 -14.78
C THR A 202 -7.19 16.23 -13.48
N ALA A 203 -6.24 16.35 -12.54
CA ALA A 203 -6.29 15.60 -11.28
C ALA A 203 -7.61 15.79 -10.54
N LEU A 204 -8.24 14.69 -10.12
CA LEU A 204 -9.43 14.77 -9.29
C LEU A 204 -9.14 15.48 -7.97
N PHE A 205 -8.06 15.10 -7.29
CA PHE A 205 -7.67 15.67 -6.01
C PHE A 205 -6.38 16.49 -6.13
N VAL A 206 -6.48 17.75 -5.76
CA VAL A 206 -5.36 18.70 -5.75
C VAL A 206 -4.96 19.09 -4.33
N ASN A 207 -3.71 19.50 -4.16
CA ASN A 207 -3.21 20.06 -2.90
C ASN A 207 -3.68 21.53 -2.77
N MET A 208 -3.22 22.25 -1.75
CA MET A 208 -3.61 23.67 -1.55
C MET A 208 -2.88 24.62 -2.50
N ASN A 209 -1.95 24.13 -3.34
CA ASN A 209 -1.27 24.86 -4.40
C ASN A 209 -1.85 24.53 -5.79
N GLY A 210 -3.01 23.89 -5.85
CA GLY A 210 -3.64 23.53 -7.13
C GLY A 210 -3.03 22.34 -7.87
N GLU A 211 -1.96 21.75 -7.37
CA GLU A 211 -1.26 20.63 -8.00
C GLU A 211 -1.84 19.28 -7.55
N ARG A 212 -1.67 18.24 -8.35
CA ARG A 212 -2.07 16.86 -8.01
C ARG A 212 -1.59 16.45 -6.60
N MET A 213 -2.47 15.89 -5.79
CA MET A 213 -2.18 15.42 -4.45
C MET A 213 -1.07 14.35 -4.45
N SER A 214 -0.10 14.49 -3.55
CA SER A 214 0.97 13.51 -3.36
C SER A 214 0.58 12.44 -2.33
N ARG A 215 1.25 11.26 -2.39
CA ARG A 215 1.10 10.22 -1.35
C ARG A 215 1.45 10.71 0.04
N GLN A 216 2.51 11.50 0.14
CA GLN A 216 2.95 12.07 1.44
C GLN A 216 1.94 13.09 1.96
N GLY A 217 1.38 13.91 1.08
CA GLY A 217 0.30 14.84 1.43
C GLY A 217 -0.92 14.11 1.97
N PHE A 218 -1.39 13.08 1.27
CA PHE A 218 -2.51 12.27 1.72
C PHE A 218 -2.21 11.52 3.04
N TRP A 219 -0.99 11.02 3.21
CA TRP A 219 -0.58 10.41 4.48
C TRP A 219 -0.69 11.38 5.67
N LYS A 220 -0.24 12.63 5.50
CA LYS A 220 -0.37 13.68 6.54
C LYS A 220 -1.84 13.95 6.87
N ILE A 221 -2.73 13.96 5.87
CA ILE A 221 -4.17 14.11 6.07
C ILE A 221 -4.72 12.99 6.94
N VAL A 222 -4.44 11.73 6.60
CA VAL A 222 -4.89 10.56 7.37
C VAL A 222 -4.41 10.62 8.81
N LYS A 223 -3.14 10.95 9.05
CA LYS A 223 -2.57 11.06 10.40
C LYS A 223 -3.21 12.16 11.22
N GLY A 224 -3.39 13.35 10.62
CA GLY A 224 -4.04 14.47 11.31
C GLY A 224 -5.48 14.18 11.73
N TYR A 225 -6.25 13.48 10.87
CA TYR A 225 -7.62 13.11 11.24
C TYR A 225 -7.68 11.91 12.20
N GLN A 226 -6.72 11.00 12.16
CA GLN A 226 -6.58 9.94 13.17
C GLN A 226 -6.42 10.54 14.58
N GLU A 227 -5.53 11.52 14.72
CA GLU A 227 -5.28 12.21 15.98
C GLU A 227 -6.53 12.95 16.47
N LYS A 228 -7.22 13.69 15.58
CA LYS A 228 -8.47 14.38 15.89
C LYS A 228 -9.60 13.44 16.33
N ALA A 229 -9.71 12.27 15.71
CA ALA A 229 -10.70 11.26 16.04
C ALA A 229 -10.42 10.52 17.36
N GLY A 230 -9.25 10.71 17.97
CA GLY A 230 -8.82 9.99 19.18
C GLY A 230 -8.70 8.49 18.99
N ILE A 231 -8.45 8.02 17.77
CA ILE A 231 -8.34 6.59 17.45
C ILE A 231 -6.91 6.13 17.71
N HIS A 232 -6.74 5.26 18.72
CA HIS A 232 -5.43 4.76 19.13
C HIS A 232 -4.85 3.69 18.20
N LYS A 233 -5.68 3.03 17.38
CA LYS A 233 -5.21 2.09 16.35
C LYS A 233 -4.45 2.84 15.27
N GLU A 234 -3.34 2.27 14.78
CA GLU A 234 -2.64 2.89 13.67
C GLU A 234 -3.49 2.85 12.38
N ILE A 235 -3.94 4.03 11.95
CA ILE A 235 -4.68 4.17 10.69
C ILE A 235 -3.70 4.43 9.57
N THR A 236 -3.65 3.50 8.64
CA THR A 236 -2.95 3.62 7.36
C THR A 236 -3.98 3.58 6.23
N PRO A 237 -3.65 4.03 5.03
CA PRO A 237 -4.52 3.81 3.88
C PRO A 237 -4.84 2.33 3.62
N HIS A 238 -3.93 1.42 4.00
CA HIS A 238 -4.20 -0.01 3.95
C HIS A 238 -5.21 -0.43 5.02
N THR A 239 -5.18 0.20 6.20
CA THR A 239 -6.15 -0.06 7.27
C THR A 239 -7.58 0.26 6.80
N LEU A 240 -7.80 1.42 6.16
CA LEU A 240 -9.12 1.79 5.60
C LEU A 240 -9.57 0.80 4.52
N ARG A 241 -8.67 0.39 3.64
CA ARG A 241 -8.96 -0.61 2.60
C ARG A 241 -9.27 -1.99 3.21
N HIS A 242 -8.55 -2.40 4.27
CA HIS A 242 -8.83 -3.64 4.98
C HIS A 242 -10.17 -3.59 5.71
N SER A 243 -10.51 -2.45 6.31
CA SER A 243 -11.80 -2.25 6.97
C SER A 243 -12.95 -2.29 5.97
N PHE A 244 -12.82 -1.65 4.80
CA PHE A 244 -13.79 -1.75 3.70
C PHE A 244 -14.05 -3.22 3.33
N ALA A 245 -12.99 -4.00 3.06
CA ALA A 245 -13.13 -5.39 2.66
C ALA A 245 -13.75 -6.27 3.77
N ALA A 246 -13.35 -6.06 5.02
CA ALA A 246 -13.88 -6.80 6.16
C ALA A 246 -15.36 -6.49 6.39
N HIS A 247 -15.75 -5.21 6.33
CA HIS A 247 -17.14 -4.79 6.51
C HIS A 247 -18.05 -5.32 5.40
N LEU A 248 -17.59 -5.34 4.14
CA LEU A 248 -18.34 -5.95 3.06
C LEU A 248 -18.55 -7.45 3.31
N LEU A 249 -17.51 -8.17 3.74
CA LEU A 249 -17.59 -9.59 4.01
C LEU A 249 -18.50 -9.89 5.24
N GLU A 250 -18.39 -9.07 6.30
CA GLU A 250 -19.29 -9.15 7.48
C GLU A 250 -20.75 -8.94 7.11
N ASN A 251 -21.02 -8.12 6.09
CA ASN A 251 -22.37 -7.86 5.58
C ASN A 251 -22.79 -8.80 4.45
N GLY A 252 -22.07 -9.92 4.24
CA GLY A 252 -22.50 -11.00 3.37
C GLY A 252 -22.05 -10.88 1.91
N ALA A 253 -21.18 -9.92 1.56
CA ALA A 253 -20.61 -9.89 0.21
C ALA A 253 -19.70 -11.10 -0.02
N ASP A 254 -19.78 -11.67 -1.22
CA ASP A 254 -18.92 -12.79 -1.59
C ASP A 254 -17.47 -12.36 -1.85
N LEU A 255 -16.54 -13.29 -1.61
CA LEU A 255 -15.11 -13.02 -1.68
C LEU A 255 -14.63 -12.61 -3.09
N LYS A 256 -15.31 -13.14 -4.14
CA LYS A 256 -14.97 -12.86 -5.53
C LYS A 256 -15.34 -11.42 -5.90
N SER A 257 -16.53 -10.95 -5.50
CA SER A 257 -16.95 -9.56 -5.68
C SER A 257 -15.99 -8.58 -4.98
N ILE A 258 -15.59 -8.89 -3.74
CA ILE A 258 -14.60 -8.08 -3.01
C ILE A 258 -13.25 -8.08 -3.75
N GLN A 259 -12.79 -9.21 -4.26
CA GLN A 259 -11.56 -9.33 -5.04
C GLN A 259 -11.62 -8.45 -6.30
N GLU A 260 -12.71 -8.48 -7.03
CA GLU A 260 -12.94 -7.67 -8.24
C GLU A 260 -12.91 -6.17 -7.92
N MET A 261 -13.64 -5.72 -6.89
CA MET A 261 -13.66 -4.32 -6.45
C MET A 261 -12.26 -3.85 -6.04
N LEU A 262 -11.52 -4.66 -5.30
CA LEU A 262 -10.18 -4.34 -4.84
C LEU A 262 -9.12 -4.43 -5.95
N GLY A 263 -9.38 -5.13 -7.05
CA GLY A 263 -8.41 -5.34 -8.13
C GLY A 263 -7.23 -6.20 -7.64
N HIS A 264 -7.51 -7.29 -6.91
CA HIS A 264 -6.51 -8.28 -6.55
C HIS A 264 -6.32 -9.26 -7.70
N ALA A 265 -5.07 -9.43 -8.14
CA ALA A 265 -4.75 -10.39 -9.19
C ALA A 265 -4.86 -11.84 -8.69
N ASP A 266 -4.71 -12.06 -7.37
CA ASP A 266 -4.76 -13.36 -6.71
C ASP A 266 -5.78 -13.33 -5.57
N ILE A 267 -6.61 -14.39 -5.48
CA ILE A 267 -7.63 -14.56 -4.45
C ILE A 267 -7.01 -14.69 -3.05
N SER A 268 -5.79 -15.21 -2.95
CA SER A 268 -5.05 -15.37 -1.68
C SER A 268 -4.91 -14.05 -0.92
N ALA A 269 -4.77 -12.93 -1.64
CA ALA A 269 -4.72 -11.61 -1.02
C ALA A 269 -6.05 -11.19 -0.38
N THR A 270 -7.18 -11.76 -0.82
CA THR A 270 -8.52 -11.48 -0.31
C THR A 270 -8.92 -12.47 0.79
N GLN A 271 -8.37 -13.69 0.79
CA GLN A 271 -8.64 -14.72 1.81
C GLN A 271 -8.23 -14.30 3.22
N ILE A 272 -7.31 -13.34 3.37
CA ILE A 272 -6.92 -12.82 4.68
C ILE A 272 -8.12 -12.22 5.44
N TYR A 273 -9.11 -11.68 4.72
CA TYR A 273 -10.32 -11.12 5.31
C TYR A 273 -11.26 -12.19 5.83
N THR A 274 -11.30 -13.35 5.19
CA THR A 274 -12.06 -14.52 5.69
C THR A 274 -11.54 -14.98 7.03
N GLN A 275 -10.23 -14.98 7.26
CA GLN A 275 -9.65 -15.34 8.55
C GLN A 275 -10.06 -14.37 9.67
N VAL A 276 -10.10 -13.07 9.37
CA VAL A 276 -10.50 -12.03 10.34
C VAL A 276 -11.97 -12.18 10.73
N VAL A 277 -12.86 -12.39 9.75
CA VAL A 277 -14.29 -12.57 10.01
C VAL A 277 -14.56 -13.86 10.77
N ASN A 278 -13.90 -14.97 10.40
CA ASN A 278 -14.04 -16.24 11.10
C ASN A 278 -13.57 -16.15 12.57
N GLN A 279 -12.51 -15.39 12.86
CA GLN A 279 -12.05 -15.18 14.23
C GLN A 279 -13.13 -14.46 15.05
N LYS A 280 -13.68 -13.39 14.50
CA LYS A 280 -14.75 -12.62 15.16
C LYS A 280 -15.99 -13.48 15.43
N LEU A 281 -16.36 -14.34 14.48
CA LEU A 281 -17.47 -15.29 14.64
C LEU A 281 -17.19 -16.30 15.76
N ARG A 282 -15.95 -16.81 15.85
CA ARG A 282 -15.54 -17.70 16.95
C ARG A 282 -15.61 -17.02 18.31
N ASP A 283 -15.15 -15.76 18.39
CA ASP A 283 -15.18 -14.99 19.63
C ASP A 283 -16.61 -14.70 20.10
N VAL A 284 -17.52 -14.39 19.15
CA VAL A 284 -18.96 -14.21 19.44
C VAL A 284 -19.59 -15.53 19.87
N TYR A 285 -19.30 -16.62 19.16
CA TYR A 285 -19.80 -17.94 19.52
C TYR A 285 -19.34 -18.36 20.92
N ALA A 286 -18.05 -18.22 21.22
CA ALA A 286 -17.46 -18.55 22.53
C ALA A 286 -18.07 -17.72 23.67
N LYS A 287 -18.50 -16.48 23.41
CA LYS A 287 -19.15 -15.61 24.40
C LYS A 287 -20.65 -15.87 24.57
N ALA A 288 -21.31 -16.28 23.50
CA ALA A 288 -22.78 -16.35 23.44
C ALA A 288 -23.33 -17.78 23.54
N HIS A 289 -22.54 -18.80 23.23
CA HIS A 289 -23.02 -20.17 23.23
C HIS A 289 -22.91 -20.82 24.62
N PRO A 290 -24.01 -21.36 25.19
CA PRO A 290 -24.04 -21.87 26.56
C PRO A 290 -23.12 -23.07 26.83
N ARG A 291 -22.50 -23.64 25.78
CA ARG A 291 -21.61 -24.81 25.83
C ARG A 291 -20.31 -24.60 25.06
N ALA A 292 -19.90 -23.34 24.80
CA ALA A 292 -18.62 -23.05 24.16
C ALA A 292 -17.49 -22.97 25.19
#